data_7889fe5c4d2b08e9f27a2b5a3bd51167
#
_entry.id   7889fe5c4d2b08e9f27a2b5a3bd51167
#
_cell.length_a   1.000
_cell.length_b   1.000
_cell.length_c   1.000
_cell.angle_alpha   90.00
_cell.angle_beta   90.00
_cell.angle_gamma   90.00
#
_symmetry.space_group_name_H-M   'P 1'
#
loop_
_entity.id
_entity.type
_entity.pdbx_description
1 polymer ?
#
loop_
_entity_poly.entity_id
_entity_poly.type
_entity_poly.pdbx_seq_one_letter_code
_entity_poly.pdbx_strand_id
1 'polypeptide(L)'
;NFDPNKKYPMMVNFYERNSETLYNYRMPEPHRSTIDYHLYNSNEYVIFNPDIRYVDGYPGESCYNCLMPGITMMIAKGYIDEKGIGAQGHSWGGYQVAYLATRTNLFSAIESGAPVVNMFSAYGGIRWGSGMARSFQYEHTQSRLGATPWSSPLRYLENSPLFTMDKVQTPILIMHNDADGHVPWYQGIEYFVAMKRLGKPCWLLNYTGEPHWPMHMANRIDFQRRMFQFFNHYLKNDKMPKWMSE
;
A
#
# COMPACT_ATOMS: atom_id res chain seq x y z
N ASN A 1 -18.10 13.71 -16.69
CA ASN A 1 -18.73 12.71 -17.56
C ASN A 1 -17.64 11.78 -18.11
N PHE A 2 -17.82 10.47 -17.99
CA PHE A 2 -16.90 9.46 -18.56
C PHE A 2 -16.96 9.48 -20.09
N ASP A 3 -15.79 9.50 -20.72
CA ASP A 3 -15.63 9.38 -22.18
C ASP A 3 -14.77 8.15 -22.50
N PRO A 4 -15.30 7.12 -23.15
CA PRO A 4 -14.57 5.89 -23.46
C PRO A 4 -13.40 6.10 -24.45
N ASN A 5 -13.34 7.24 -25.14
CA ASN A 5 -12.26 7.56 -26.07
C ASN A 5 -11.10 8.31 -25.40
N LYS A 6 -11.26 8.72 -24.15
CA LYS A 6 -10.21 9.38 -23.34
C LYS A 6 -9.43 8.34 -22.54
N LYS A 7 -8.14 8.65 -22.27
CA LYS A 7 -7.32 7.87 -21.36
C LYS A 7 -7.37 8.46 -19.95
N TYR A 8 -7.55 7.61 -18.96
CA TYR A 8 -7.67 7.98 -17.55
C TYR A 8 -6.58 7.30 -16.71
N PRO A 9 -5.99 8.00 -15.75
CA PRO A 9 -5.18 7.35 -14.73
C PRO A 9 -6.05 6.41 -13.88
N MET A 10 -5.44 5.33 -13.40
CA MET A 10 -6.13 4.36 -12.57
C MET A 10 -5.47 4.20 -11.20
N MET A 11 -6.27 4.25 -10.15
CA MET A 11 -5.87 3.90 -8.79
C MET A 11 -6.35 2.50 -8.44
N VAL A 12 -5.41 1.62 -8.15
CA VAL A 12 -5.68 0.29 -7.61
C VAL A 12 -5.63 0.38 -6.09
N ASN A 13 -6.80 0.27 -5.44
CA ASN A 13 -6.93 0.33 -4.00
C ASN A 13 -7.54 -0.96 -3.48
N PHE A 14 -6.91 -1.62 -2.53
CA PHE A 14 -7.36 -2.93 -2.06
C PHE A 14 -6.87 -3.22 -0.64
N TYR A 15 -7.51 -4.21 -0.02
CA TYR A 15 -7.10 -4.75 1.28
C TYR A 15 -7.17 -6.28 1.28
N GLU A 16 -8.38 -6.85 1.33
CA GLU A 16 -8.65 -8.29 1.20
C GLU A 16 -9.89 -8.52 0.32
N ARG A 17 -11.10 -8.53 0.89
CA ARG A 17 -12.37 -8.82 0.20
C ARG A 17 -13.24 -7.56 0.14
N ASN A 18 -12.97 -6.75 -0.84
CA ASN A 18 -13.65 -5.46 -1.01
C ASN A 18 -15.06 -5.58 -1.59
N SER A 19 -15.36 -6.68 -2.28
CA SER A 19 -16.72 -6.96 -2.78
C SER A 19 -17.77 -7.01 -1.68
N GLU A 20 -17.39 -7.37 -0.46
CA GLU A 20 -18.28 -7.35 0.72
C GLU A 20 -18.78 -5.94 1.08
N THR A 21 -18.06 -4.90 0.63
CA THR A 21 -18.41 -3.50 0.88
C THR A 21 -18.91 -2.76 -0.36
N LEU A 22 -19.22 -3.46 -1.44
CA LEU A 22 -19.60 -2.87 -2.73
C LEU A 22 -20.78 -1.89 -2.63
N TYR A 23 -21.74 -2.21 -1.80
CA TYR A 23 -22.96 -1.40 -1.62
C TYR A 23 -22.88 -0.43 -0.42
N ASN A 24 -21.74 -0.37 0.28
CA ASN A 24 -21.57 0.55 1.39
C ASN A 24 -21.37 1.97 0.85
N TYR A 25 -22.16 2.91 1.35
CA TYR A 25 -21.92 4.32 1.06
C TYR A 25 -20.59 4.78 1.66
N ARG A 26 -19.77 5.39 0.84
CA ARG A 26 -18.49 6.00 1.26
C ARG A 26 -18.67 7.50 1.33
N MET A 27 -18.51 8.07 2.52
CA MET A 27 -18.61 9.52 2.70
C MET A 27 -17.43 10.23 2.01
N PRO A 28 -17.68 11.38 1.37
CA PRO A 28 -16.61 12.23 0.85
C PRO A 28 -15.94 12.96 2.03
N GLU A 29 -14.90 12.38 2.57
CA GLU A 29 -14.15 12.94 3.69
C GLU A 29 -12.65 12.61 3.57
N PRO A 30 -11.76 13.40 4.21
CA PRO A 30 -10.34 13.03 4.32
C PRO A 30 -10.21 11.72 5.08
N HIS A 31 -10.11 10.61 4.34
CA HIS A 31 -10.03 9.28 4.94
C HIS A 31 -8.69 9.09 5.64
N ARG A 32 -8.69 8.36 6.75
CA ARG A 32 -7.51 8.17 7.60
C ARG A 32 -6.45 7.22 7.04
N SER A 33 -6.81 6.33 6.10
CA SER A 33 -5.92 5.25 5.66
C SER A 33 -6.01 4.88 4.18
N THR A 34 -7.07 5.31 3.47
CA THR A 34 -7.25 5.02 2.05
C THR A 34 -7.43 6.30 1.26
N ILE A 35 -7.38 6.20 -0.06
CA ILE A 35 -7.74 7.34 -0.94
C ILE A 35 -9.19 7.76 -0.69
N ASP A 36 -9.49 9.05 -0.83
CA ASP A 36 -10.85 9.55 -0.92
C ASP A 36 -11.40 9.27 -2.32
N TYR A 37 -12.29 8.31 -2.46
CA TYR A 37 -12.83 7.87 -3.76
C TYR A 37 -13.55 9.01 -4.49
N HIS A 38 -14.25 9.88 -3.78
CA HIS A 38 -14.94 11.02 -4.38
C HIS A 38 -13.95 12.04 -4.93
N LEU A 39 -12.90 12.36 -4.17
CA LEU A 39 -11.84 13.26 -4.62
C LEU A 39 -11.17 12.72 -5.88
N TYR A 40 -10.77 11.43 -5.89
CA TYR A 40 -10.10 10.85 -7.05
C TYR A 40 -11.02 10.74 -8.25
N ASN A 41 -12.24 10.23 -8.10
CA ASN A 41 -13.20 10.15 -9.21
C ASN A 41 -13.57 11.51 -9.80
N SER A 42 -13.78 12.56 -8.96
CA SER A 42 -14.06 13.90 -9.43
C SER A 42 -12.87 14.56 -10.14
N ASN A 43 -11.68 14.03 -9.95
CA ASN A 43 -10.46 14.39 -10.65
C ASN A 43 -10.07 13.40 -11.74
N GLU A 44 -11.06 12.74 -12.33
CA GLU A 44 -10.90 11.89 -13.52
C GLU A 44 -10.03 10.63 -13.33
N TYR A 45 -9.92 10.11 -12.11
CA TYR A 45 -9.31 8.80 -11.89
C TYR A 45 -10.35 7.68 -12.03
N VAL A 46 -9.95 6.59 -12.64
CA VAL A 46 -10.65 5.31 -12.51
C VAL A 46 -10.15 4.63 -11.24
N ILE A 47 -11.05 4.13 -10.40
CA ILE A 47 -10.69 3.36 -9.21
C ILE A 47 -11.01 1.89 -9.47
N PHE A 48 -9.99 1.04 -9.32
CA PHE A 48 -10.12 -0.40 -9.38
C PHE A 48 -9.91 -0.99 -7.99
N ASN A 49 -10.93 -1.69 -7.50
CA ASN A 49 -10.97 -2.20 -6.13
C ASN A 49 -11.23 -3.72 -6.13
N PRO A 50 -10.19 -4.54 -6.37
CA PRO A 50 -10.32 -5.98 -6.50
C PRO A 50 -10.36 -6.71 -5.15
N ASP A 51 -10.83 -7.96 -5.18
CA ASP A 51 -10.70 -8.92 -4.10
C ASP A 51 -9.39 -9.69 -4.21
N ILE A 52 -8.86 -10.10 -3.07
CA ILE A 52 -7.72 -11.00 -2.98
C ILE A 52 -8.14 -12.28 -2.29
N ARG A 53 -7.82 -13.41 -2.92
CA ARG A 53 -7.95 -14.75 -2.36
C ARG A 53 -6.57 -15.30 -2.09
N TYR A 54 -6.37 -15.85 -0.91
CA TYR A 54 -5.07 -16.28 -0.45
C TYR A 54 -4.89 -17.79 -0.50
N VAL A 55 -3.65 -18.18 -0.82
CA VAL A 55 -3.11 -19.51 -0.60
C VAL A 55 -2.20 -19.41 0.62
N ASP A 56 -2.40 -20.28 1.60
CA ASP A 56 -1.59 -20.31 2.83
C ASP A 56 -0.10 -20.55 2.50
N GLY A 57 0.74 -19.76 3.14
CA GLY A 57 2.17 -19.72 2.89
C GLY A 57 2.62 -18.72 1.82
N TYR A 58 1.70 -18.22 0.99
CA TYR A 58 2.03 -17.40 -0.19
C TYR A 58 1.18 -16.12 -0.29
N PRO A 59 1.07 -15.31 0.78
CA PRO A 59 0.17 -14.14 0.79
C PRO A 59 0.56 -13.08 -0.26
N GLY A 60 1.85 -12.82 -0.45
CA GLY A 60 2.31 -11.85 -1.44
C GLY A 60 2.07 -12.30 -2.88
N GLU A 61 2.37 -13.54 -3.19
CA GLU A 61 2.10 -14.13 -4.51
C GLU A 61 0.60 -14.22 -4.79
N SER A 62 -0.21 -14.55 -3.78
CA SER A 62 -1.67 -14.55 -3.89
C SER A 62 -2.20 -13.17 -4.27
N CYS A 63 -1.70 -12.11 -3.66
CA CYS A 63 -2.03 -10.75 -4.03
C CYS A 63 -1.67 -10.47 -5.49
N TYR A 64 -0.44 -10.77 -5.91
CA TYR A 64 0.01 -10.59 -7.29
C TYR A 64 -0.90 -11.32 -8.29
N ASN A 65 -1.18 -12.60 -8.03
CA ASN A 65 -1.98 -13.45 -8.92
C ASN A 65 -3.45 -13.03 -9.02
N CYS A 66 -4.00 -12.38 -7.99
CA CYS A 66 -5.35 -11.82 -8.04
C CYS A 66 -5.40 -10.47 -8.76
N LEU A 67 -4.40 -9.60 -8.55
CA LEU A 67 -4.43 -8.24 -9.08
C LEU A 67 -4.07 -8.18 -10.58
N MET A 68 -3.00 -8.87 -10.99
CA MET A 68 -2.45 -8.71 -12.34
C MET A 68 -3.45 -9.02 -13.46
N PRO A 69 -4.24 -10.11 -13.40
CA PRO A 69 -5.26 -10.36 -14.43
C PRO A 69 -6.34 -9.27 -14.49
N GLY A 70 -6.78 -8.77 -13.32
CA GLY A 70 -7.78 -7.70 -13.25
C GLY A 70 -7.26 -6.38 -13.83
N ILE A 71 -6.02 -6.00 -13.52
CA ILE A 71 -5.39 -4.79 -14.07
C ILE A 71 -5.23 -4.93 -15.59
N THR A 72 -4.76 -6.09 -16.06
CA THR A 72 -4.62 -6.36 -17.50
C THR A 72 -5.98 -6.26 -18.21
N MET A 73 -7.04 -6.80 -17.61
CA MET A 73 -8.41 -6.66 -18.14
C MET A 73 -8.84 -5.18 -18.20
N MET A 74 -8.53 -4.39 -17.18
CA MET A 74 -8.87 -2.96 -17.18
C MET A 74 -8.12 -2.20 -18.27
N ILE A 75 -6.84 -2.48 -18.48
CA ILE A 75 -6.02 -1.90 -19.57
C ILE A 75 -6.64 -2.27 -20.92
N ALA A 76 -7.03 -3.52 -21.13
CA ALA A 76 -7.62 -4.01 -22.36
C ALA A 76 -8.96 -3.33 -22.72
N LYS A 77 -9.65 -2.69 -21.77
CA LYS A 77 -10.84 -1.87 -22.05
C LYS A 77 -10.55 -0.61 -22.88
N GLY A 78 -9.29 -0.21 -23.01
CA GLY A 78 -8.87 0.84 -23.92
C GLY A 78 -8.91 2.27 -23.36
N TYR A 79 -9.52 2.52 -22.21
CA TYR A 79 -9.62 3.86 -21.61
C TYR A 79 -8.68 4.09 -20.42
N ILE A 80 -7.83 3.14 -20.06
CA ILE A 80 -6.81 3.32 -19.02
C ILE A 80 -5.50 3.83 -19.65
N ASP A 81 -4.90 4.84 -19.01
CA ASP A 81 -3.53 5.23 -19.30
C ASP A 81 -2.57 4.24 -18.63
N GLU A 82 -1.87 3.45 -19.42
CA GLU A 82 -0.95 2.43 -18.91
C GLU A 82 0.23 3.02 -18.14
N LYS A 83 0.58 4.30 -18.41
CA LYS A 83 1.63 5.02 -17.69
C LYS A 83 1.09 5.77 -16.47
N GLY A 84 -0.21 5.78 -16.26
CA GLY A 84 -0.91 6.46 -15.19
C GLY A 84 -1.53 5.49 -14.18
N ILE A 85 -0.89 4.35 -13.87
CA ILE A 85 -1.44 3.38 -12.91
C ILE A 85 -0.71 3.51 -11.58
N GLY A 86 -1.46 3.82 -10.51
CA GLY A 86 -0.98 3.86 -9.14
C GLY A 86 -1.62 2.77 -8.28
N ALA A 87 -0.95 2.41 -7.19
CA ALA A 87 -1.49 1.51 -6.18
C ALA A 87 -1.42 2.12 -4.78
N GLN A 88 -2.43 1.86 -3.97
CA GLN A 88 -2.49 2.31 -2.59
C GLN A 88 -3.01 1.19 -1.70
N GLY A 89 -2.32 0.97 -0.58
CA GLY A 89 -2.73 0.02 0.44
C GLY A 89 -2.23 0.42 1.82
N HIS A 90 -3.03 0.14 2.84
CA HIS A 90 -2.72 0.45 4.23
C HIS A 90 -2.63 -0.84 5.06
N SER A 91 -1.73 -0.88 6.06
CA SER A 91 -1.58 -2.02 6.97
C SER A 91 -1.20 -3.29 6.22
N TRP A 92 -2.06 -4.32 6.23
CA TRP A 92 -1.88 -5.50 5.38
C TRP A 92 -1.88 -5.15 3.88
N GLY A 93 -2.68 -4.17 3.46
CA GLY A 93 -2.61 -3.59 2.12
C GLY A 93 -1.27 -2.90 1.85
N GLY A 94 -0.70 -2.24 2.85
CA GLY A 94 0.65 -1.64 2.79
C GLY A 94 1.74 -2.68 2.54
N TYR A 95 1.68 -3.83 3.21
CA TYR A 95 2.54 -4.99 2.90
C TYR A 95 2.37 -5.43 1.45
N GLN A 96 1.14 -5.59 1.01
CA GLN A 96 0.84 -6.13 -0.32
C GLN A 96 1.37 -5.21 -1.44
N VAL A 97 1.18 -3.89 -1.33
CA VAL A 97 1.73 -2.96 -2.34
C VAL A 97 3.27 -2.91 -2.29
N ALA A 98 3.88 -3.04 -1.11
CA ALA A 98 5.33 -3.15 -0.98
C ALA A 98 5.86 -4.44 -1.65
N TYR A 99 5.17 -5.56 -1.48
CA TYR A 99 5.50 -6.81 -2.16
C TYR A 99 5.36 -6.68 -3.68
N LEU A 100 4.27 -6.10 -4.17
CA LEU A 100 4.05 -5.87 -5.60
C LEU A 100 5.15 -5.02 -6.22
N ALA A 101 5.62 -3.97 -5.53
CA ALA A 101 6.70 -3.11 -5.99
C ALA A 101 8.00 -3.89 -6.28
N THR A 102 8.22 -5.03 -5.62
CA THR A 102 9.37 -5.91 -5.84
C THR A 102 9.16 -6.94 -6.97
N ARG A 103 7.93 -7.07 -7.48
CA ARG A 103 7.53 -8.12 -8.45
C ARG A 103 7.15 -7.57 -9.82
N THR A 104 6.77 -6.30 -9.91
CA THR A 104 6.36 -5.67 -11.17
C THR A 104 6.70 -4.19 -11.18
N ASN A 105 7.01 -3.67 -12.37
CA ASN A 105 7.22 -2.24 -12.63
C ASN A 105 5.99 -1.59 -13.29
N LEU A 106 4.82 -2.22 -13.17
CA LEU A 106 3.58 -1.74 -13.78
C LEU A 106 3.11 -0.41 -13.18
N PHE A 107 3.36 -0.21 -11.88
CA PHE A 107 2.87 0.96 -11.16
C PHE A 107 3.82 2.15 -11.33
N SER A 108 3.28 3.30 -11.72
CA SER A 108 4.02 4.55 -11.84
C SER A 108 4.28 5.21 -10.48
N ALA A 109 3.47 4.90 -9.48
CA ALA A 109 3.63 5.33 -8.09
C ALA A 109 2.87 4.42 -7.13
N ILE A 110 3.39 4.24 -5.92
CA ILE A 110 2.75 3.45 -4.86
C ILE A 110 2.74 4.25 -3.55
N GLU A 111 1.59 4.28 -2.86
CA GLU A 111 1.52 4.65 -1.45
C GLU A 111 1.34 3.39 -0.60
N SER A 112 2.19 3.27 0.43
CA SER A 112 2.25 2.13 1.35
C SER A 112 2.08 2.61 2.79
N GLY A 113 0.85 2.58 3.29
CA GLY A 113 0.52 3.04 4.64
C GLY A 113 0.77 1.96 5.69
N ALA A 114 1.45 2.30 6.79
CA ALA A 114 1.74 1.44 7.94
C ALA A 114 2.10 -0.01 7.54
N PRO A 115 3.06 -0.21 6.61
CA PRO A 115 3.34 -1.50 6.00
C PRO A 115 4.03 -2.48 6.94
N VAL A 116 3.91 -3.76 6.66
CA VAL A 116 4.86 -4.79 7.09
C VAL A 116 5.79 -5.10 5.92
N VAL A 117 7.10 -5.03 6.12
CA VAL A 117 8.08 -5.32 5.06
C VAL A 117 9.09 -6.41 5.43
N ASN A 118 9.20 -6.72 6.70
CA ASN A 118 10.06 -7.75 7.25
C ASN A 118 9.24 -8.68 8.14
N MET A 119 8.91 -9.86 7.63
CA MET A 119 8.07 -10.83 8.35
C MET A 119 8.75 -11.38 9.62
N PHE A 120 10.09 -11.39 9.67
CA PHE A 120 10.83 -11.86 10.86
C PHE A 120 10.68 -10.87 12.02
N SER A 121 11.04 -9.61 11.82
CA SER A 121 10.94 -8.60 12.90
C SER A 121 9.47 -8.30 13.24
N ALA A 122 8.56 -8.39 12.28
CA ALA A 122 7.14 -8.23 12.53
C ALA A 122 6.55 -9.40 13.33
N TYR A 123 6.97 -10.64 13.06
CA TYR A 123 6.57 -11.83 13.83
C TYR A 123 6.96 -11.70 15.31
N GLY A 124 8.19 -11.28 15.59
CA GLY A 124 8.70 -11.07 16.95
C GLY A 124 8.16 -9.79 17.63
N GLY A 125 7.33 -9.03 16.96
CA GLY A 125 6.80 -7.77 17.48
C GLY A 125 5.61 -7.94 18.43
N ILE A 126 5.26 -6.83 19.07
CA ILE A 126 4.09 -6.72 19.96
C ILE A 126 3.07 -5.78 19.32
N ARG A 127 1.79 -6.11 19.42
CA ARG A 127 0.67 -5.18 19.17
C ARG A 127 0.49 -4.33 20.43
N TRP A 128 1.20 -3.24 20.53
CA TRP A 128 1.23 -2.39 21.72
C TRP A 128 -0.14 -1.88 22.15
N GLY A 129 -1.06 -1.68 21.21
CA GLY A 129 -2.44 -1.30 21.52
C GLY A 129 -3.23 -2.35 22.29
N SER A 130 -2.80 -3.61 22.29
CA SER A 130 -3.47 -4.72 22.99
C SER A 130 -2.55 -5.55 23.90
N GLY A 131 -1.23 -5.36 23.81
CA GLY A 131 -0.21 -6.16 24.50
C GLY A 131 -0.02 -7.57 23.95
N MET A 132 -0.64 -7.93 22.83
CA MET A 132 -0.57 -9.26 22.24
C MET A 132 0.68 -9.44 21.41
N ALA A 133 1.33 -10.62 21.53
CA ALA A 133 2.37 -11.04 20.59
C ALA A 133 1.79 -11.16 19.18
N ARG A 134 2.59 -10.85 18.16
CA ARG A 134 2.13 -10.87 16.76
C ARG A 134 2.22 -12.25 16.11
N SER A 135 2.94 -13.20 16.70
CA SER A 135 3.23 -14.52 16.12
C SER A 135 1.99 -15.26 15.58
N PHE A 136 0.89 -15.28 16.35
CA PHE A 136 -0.35 -15.96 15.95
C PHE A 136 -0.92 -15.43 14.63
N GLN A 137 -0.74 -14.13 14.34
CA GLN A 137 -1.22 -13.49 13.12
C GLN A 137 -0.50 -14.06 11.88
N TYR A 138 0.78 -14.36 12.01
CA TYR A 138 1.59 -14.91 10.92
C TYR A 138 1.34 -16.41 10.74
N GLU A 139 1.18 -17.14 11.82
CA GLU A 139 0.99 -18.58 11.78
C GLU A 139 -0.43 -18.97 11.34
N HIS A 140 -1.48 -18.28 11.85
CA HIS A 140 -2.85 -18.81 11.82
C HIS A 140 -3.91 -17.87 11.26
N THR A 141 -3.63 -16.55 11.15
CA THR A 141 -4.67 -15.60 10.75
C THR A 141 -4.27 -14.76 9.53
N GLN A 142 -4.37 -13.44 9.59
CA GLN A 142 -4.29 -12.53 8.44
C GLN A 142 -3.06 -12.72 7.54
N SER A 143 -1.89 -12.97 8.12
CA SER A 143 -0.65 -13.07 7.33
C SER A 143 -0.45 -14.43 6.66
N ARG A 144 -1.18 -15.46 7.11
CA ARG A 144 -1.33 -16.77 6.42
C ARG A 144 0.01 -17.41 6.02
N LEU A 145 1.07 -17.22 6.80
CA LEU A 145 2.34 -17.92 6.53
C LEU A 145 2.24 -19.41 6.92
N GLY A 146 1.35 -19.76 7.86
CA GLY A 146 1.04 -21.14 8.21
C GLY A 146 2.21 -21.93 8.82
N ALA A 147 3.24 -21.23 9.32
CA ALA A 147 4.45 -21.81 9.87
C ALA A 147 5.18 -20.79 10.75
N THR A 148 6.09 -21.27 11.61
CA THR A 148 7.00 -20.41 12.37
C THR A 148 8.24 -20.04 11.54
N PRO A 149 8.98 -18.96 11.88
CA PRO A 149 10.24 -18.63 11.22
C PRO A 149 11.31 -19.74 11.28
N TRP A 150 11.25 -20.56 12.30
CA TRP A 150 12.21 -21.67 12.50
C TRP A 150 11.84 -22.91 11.70
N SER A 151 10.54 -23.20 11.55
CA SER A 151 10.08 -24.37 10.78
C SER A 151 10.09 -24.12 9.26
N SER A 152 9.97 -22.87 8.82
CA SER A 152 9.91 -22.49 7.40
C SER A 152 10.56 -21.12 7.14
N PRO A 153 11.87 -20.94 7.40
CA PRO A 153 12.52 -19.64 7.29
C PRO A 153 12.45 -19.03 5.87
N LEU A 154 12.53 -19.85 4.84
CA LEU A 154 12.43 -19.38 3.44
C LEU A 154 11.07 -18.75 3.14
N ARG A 155 9.99 -19.29 3.71
CA ARG A 155 8.65 -18.71 3.55
C ARG A 155 8.56 -17.29 4.12
N TYR A 156 9.20 -17.04 5.25
CA TYR A 156 9.31 -15.69 5.84
C TYR A 156 10.18 -14.77 4.97
N LEU A 157 11.29 -15.27 4.45
CA LEU A 157 12.19 -14.52 3.58
C LEU A 157 11.49 -14.11 2.28
N GLU A 158 10.84 -15.05 1.59
CA GLU A 158 10.16 -14.83 0.31
C GLU A 158 8.99 -13.85 0.42
N ASN A 159 8.30 -13.85 1.56
CA ASN A 159 7.20 -12.93 1.84
C ASN A 159 7.63 -11.62 2.50
N SER A 160 8.93 -11.37 2.68
CA SER A 160 9.46 -10.11 3.20
C SER A 160 9.99 -9.24 2.06
N PRO A 161 9.23 -8.23 1.60
CA PRO A 161 9.68 -7.36 0.51
C PRO A 161 11.01 -6.67 0.79
N LEU A 162 11.36 -6.44 2.06
CA LEU A 162 12.62 -5.82 2.47
C LEU A 162 13.85 -6.43 1.79
N PHE A 163 13.89 -7.75 1.64
CA PHE A 163 15.06 -8.47 1.10
C PHE A 163 15.14 -8.47 -0.43
N THR A 164 14.15 -7.89 -1.10
CA THR A 164 14.11 -7.77 -2.57
C THR A 164 13.82 -6.34 -3.04
N MET A 165 14.06 -5.34 -2.18
CA MET A 165 13.85 -3.92 -2.49
C MET A 165 14.83 -3.36 -3.53
N ASP A 166 15.94 -4.02 -3.77
CA ASP A 166 16.85 -3.73 -4.88
C ASP A 166 16.13 -3.76 -6.24
N LYS A 167 15.08 -4.58 -6.38
CA LYS A 167 14.27 -4.71 -7.59
C LYS A 167 13.25 -3.57 -7.79
N VAL A 168 12.93 -2.81 -6.75
CA VAL A 168 11.94 -1.73 -6.82
C VAL A 168 12.46 -0.62 -7.74
N GLN A 169 11.62 -0.19 -8.67
CA GLN A 169 11.86 0.98 -9.53
C GLN A 169 10.80 2.06 -9.35
N THR A 170 9.64 1.67 -8.87
CA THR A 170 8.49 2.55 -8.62
C THR A 170 8.78 3.51 -7.46
N PRO A 171 8.48 4.81 -7.60
CA PRO A 171 8.49 5.76 -6.48
C PRO A 171 7.51 5.35 -5.38
N ILE A 172 7.97 5.42 -4.12
CA ILE A 172 7.17 4.97 -2.96
C ILE A 172 6.94 6.15 -2.00
N LEU A 173 5.68 6.36 -1.65
CA LEU A 173 5.28 7.17 -0.50
C LEU A 173 4.92 6.22 0.65
N ILE A 174 5.59 6.38 1.79
CA ILE A 174 5.27 5.63 3.00
C ILE A 174 4.55 6.57 3.96
N MET A 175 3.47 6.12 4.59
CA MET A 175 2.93 6.76 5.78
C MET A 175 2.99 5.78 6.94
N HIS A 176 3.74 6.11 8.01
CA HIS A 176 3.81 5.27 9.19
C HIS A 176 4.06 6.12 10.43
N ASN A 177 3.18 6.04 11.41
CA ASN A 177 3.20 6.87 12.60
C ASN A 177 3.95 6.20 13.76
N ASP A 178 4.59 7.02 14.58
CA ASP A 178 5.47 6.57 15.67
C ASP A 178 4.72 5.98 16.89
N ALA A 179 3.42 6.29 17.04
CA ALA A 179 2.58 5.70 18.09
C ALA A 179 1.70 4.53 17.56
N ASP A 180 2.10 3.90 16.44
CA ASP A 180 1.36 2.77 15.87
C ASP A 180 1.35 1.58 16.84
N GLY A 181 0.18 1.28 17.40
CA GLY A 181 -0.05 0.16 18.31
C GLY A 181 -0.43 -1.16 17.62
N HIS A 182 -0.50 -1.21 16.28
CA HIS A 182 -0.88 -2.39 15.49
C HIS A 182 0.30 -2.98 14.72
N VAL A 183 0.98 -2.15 13.93
CA VAL A 183 2.19 -2.53 13.19
C VAL A 183 3.39 -1.79 13.78
N PRO A 184 4.43 -2.49 14.21
CA PRO A 184 5.60 -1.82 14.80
C PRO A 184 6.16 -0.75 13.85
N TRP A 185 6.31 0.46 14.33
CA TRP A 185 6.76 1.61 13.57
C TRP A 185 8.12 1.40 12.87
N TYR A 186 9.00 0.57 13.43
CA TYR A 186 10.27 0.24 12.76
C TYR A 186 10.10 -0.49 11.42
N GLN A 187 8.94 -1.08 11.12
CA GLN A 187 8.67 -1.64 9.79
C GLN A 187 8.69 -0.55 8.70
N GLY A 188 8.12 0.62 8.99
CA GLY A 188 8.22 1.79 8.10
C GLY A 188 9.64 2.35 8.02
N ILE A 189 10.39 2.34 9.14
CA ILE A 189 11.80 2.75 9.17
C ILE A 189 12.65 1.78 8.34
N GLU A 190 12.51 0.47 8.51
CA GLU A 190 13.23 -0.54 7.72
C GLU A 190 12.98 -0.33 6.23
N TYR A 191 11.73 -0.08 5.83
CA TYR A 191 11.38 0.20 4.44
C TYR A 191 12.08 1.44 3.90
N PHE A 192 11.90 2.57 4.59
CA PHE A 192 12.46 3.85 4.18
C PHE A 192 13.98 3.82 4.10
N VAL A 193 14.65 3.25 5.10
CA VAL A 193 16.11 3.13 5.16
C VAL A 193 16.62 2.26 4.00
N ALA A 194 15.98 1.13 3.74
CA ALA A 194 16.36 0.25 2.63
C ALA A 194 16.25 0.99 1.28
N MET A 195 15.13 1.65 1.02
CA MET A 195 14.92 2.41 -0.21
C MET A 195 15.96 3.53 -0.38
N LYS A 196 16.25 4.29 0.68
CA LYS A 196 17.26 5.36 0.65
C LYS A 196 18.68 4.82 0.44
N ARG A 197 19.04 3.73 1.10
CA ARG A 197 20.35 3.07 0.91
C ARG A 197 20.56 2.54 -0.50
N LEU A 198 19.47 2.14 -1.16
CA LEU A 198 19.45 1.67 -2.54
C LEU A 198 19.31 2.82 -3.57
N GLY A 199 19.28 4.07 -3.12
CA GLY A 199 19.14 5.24 -4.02
C GLY A 199 17.78 5.32 -4.71
N LYS A 200 16.73 4.72 -4.13
CA LYS A 200 15.37 4.67 -4.71
C LYS A 200 14.54 5.89 -4.27
N PRO A 201 13.66 6.44 -5.15
CA PRO A 201 12.75 7.51 -4.79
C PRO A 201 11.78 7.05 -3.69
N CYS A 202 11.88 7.66 -2.50
CA CYS A 202 11.04 7.30 -1.36
C CYS A 202 10.89 8.45 -0.38
N TRP A 203 9.67 8.64 0.11
CA TRP A 203 9.30 9.62 1.15
C TRP A 203 8.60 8.90 2.28
N LEU A 204 8.83 9.37 3.52
CA LEU A 204 8.17 8.87 4.72
C LEU A 204 7.43 10.02 5.39
N LEU A 205 6.12 9.88 5.52
CA LEU A 205 5.28 10.75 6.34
C LEU A 205 5.08 10.10 7.71
N ASN A 206 5.50 10.81 8.76
CA ASN A 206 5.21 10.47 10.14
C ASN A 206 4.40 11.61 10.77
N TYR A 207 3.23 11.30 11.28
CA TYR A 207 2.43 12.21 12.09
C TYR A 207 2.65 11.84 13.55
N THR A 208 3.53 12.59 14.22
CA THR A 208 4.00 12.31 15.58
C THR A 208 2.85 12.18 16.58
N GLY A 209 2.84 11.10 17.33
CA GLY A 209 1.81 10.77 18.32
C GLY A 209 0.51 10.19 17.73
N GLU A 210 0.38 10.10 16.41
CA GLU A 210 -0.75 9.43 15.80
C GLU A 210 -0.58 7.90 15.84
N PRO A 211 -1.68 7.15 16.02
CA PRO A 211 -1.66 5.69 16.02
C PRO A 211 -1.51 5.12 14.60
N HIS A 212 -2.06 3.94 14.37
CA HIS A 212 -2.00 3.18 13.11
C HIS A 212 -2.42 3.98 11.85
N TRP A 213 -3.21 5.00 12.02
CA TRP A 213 -3.63 5.99 11.01
C TRP A 213 -3.83 7.35 11.66
N PRO A 214 -3.74 8.46 10.91
CA PRO A 214 -4.05 9.78 11.46
C PRO A 214 -5.49 9.86 11.99
N MET A 215 -5.63 10.23 13.27
CA MET A 215 -6.93 10.42 13.92
C MET A 215 -7.35 11.89 13.90
N HIS A 216 -6.40 12.81 14.11
CA HIS A 216 -6.68 14.23 14.08
C HIS A 216 -7.00 14.70 12.67
N MET A 217 -8.08 15.48 12.53
CA MET A 217 -8.58 15.94 11.21
C MET A 217 -7.51 16.71 10.42
N ALA A 218 -6.72 17.56 11.08
CA ALA A 218 -5.64 18.31 10.43
C ALA A 218 -4.61 17.38 9.77
N ASN A 219 -4.22 16.30 10.45
CA ASN A 219 -3.28 15.31 9.95
C ASN A 219 -3.90 14.47 8.81
N ARG A 220 -5.19 14.13 8.93
CA ARG A 220 -5.93 13.44 7.84
C ARG A 220 -5.98 14.29 6.57
N ILE A 221 -6.29 15.59 6.69
CA ILE A 221 -6.31 16.52 5.57
C ILE A 221 -4.91 16.64 4.95
N ASP A 222 -3.87 16.79 5.75
CA ASP A 222 -2.50 16.89 5.23
C ASP A 222 -2.06 15.60 4.53
N PHE A 223 -2.34 14.44 5.12
CA PHE A 223 -2.04 13.14 4.52
C PHE A 223 -2.74 12.96 3.15
N GLN A 224 -4.06 13.21 3.09
CA GLN A 224 -4.81 13.10 1.85
C GLN A 224 -4.31 14.06 0.78
N ARG A 225 -3.98 15.31 1.17
CA ARG A 225 -3.43 16.32 0.25
C ARG A 225 -2.08 15.87 -0.30
N ARG A 226 -1.15 15.40 0.55
CA ARG A 226 0.19 14.96 0.10
C ARG A 226 0.10 13.70 -0.77
N MET A 227 -0.71 12.74 -0.39
CA MET A 227 -0.93 11.52 -1.17
C MET A 227 -1.53 11.85 -2.55
N PHE A 228 -2.53 12.74 -2.61
CA PHE A 228 -3.12 13.18 -3.87
C PHE A 228 -2.12 13.93 -4.76
N GLN A 229 -1.31 14.82 -4.19
CA GLN A 229 -0.24 15.52 -4.91
C GLN A 229 0.84 14.54 -5.42
N PHE A 230 1.21 13.55 -4.63
CA PHE A 230 2.16 12.51 -5.02
C PHE A 230 1.65 11.73 -6.24
N PHE A 231 0.43 11.25 -6.19
CA PHE A 231 -0.15 10.53 -7.33
C PHE A 231 -0.36 11.42 -8.54
N ASN A 232 -0.83 12.65 -8.39
CA ASN A 232 -0.97 13.58 -9.53
C ASN A 232 0.38 13.85 -10.22
N HIS A 233 1.46 13.98 -9.44
CA HIS A 233 2.78 14.18 -10.02
C HIS A 233 3.18 13.01 -10.93
N TYR A 234 3.03 11.78 -10.46
CA TYR A 234 3.49 10.60 -11.21
C TYR A 234 2.49 10.06 -12.24
N LEU A 235 1.18 10.22 -12.01
CA LEU A 235 0.15 9.64 -12.86
C LEU A 235 -0.44 10.65 -13.86
N LYS A 236 -0.30 11.95 -13.60
CA LYS A 236 -0.84 13.02 -14.43
C LYS A 236 0.22 14.01 -14.93
N ASN A 237 1.48 13.80 -14.56
CA ASN A 237 2.60 14.69 -14.86
C ASN A 237 2.43 16.10 -14.28
N ASP A 238 1.73 16.25 -13.17
CA ASP A 238 1.65 17.52 -12.46
C ASP A 238 3.03 17.92 -11.92
N LYS A 239 3.24 19.21 -11.71
CA LYS A 239 4.49 19.72 -11.12
C LYS A 239 4.77 19.04 -9.77
N MET A 240 6.03 18.63 -9.55
CA MET A 240 6.47 18.06 -8.27
C MET A 240 6.15 19.02 -7.12
N PRO A 241 5.46 18.55 -6.09
CA PRO A 241 5.18 19.35 -4.89
C PRO A 241 6.47 19.68 -4.14
N LYS A 242 6.53 20.88 -3.57
CA LYS A 242 7.74 21.36 -2.85
C LYS A 242 8.20 20.39 -1.76
N TRP A 243 7.28 19.80 -0.99
CA TRP A 243 7.61 18.87 0.11
C TRP A 243 8.31 17.58 -0.36
N MET A 244 8.27 17.24 -1.65
CA MET A 244 8.96 16.07 -2.21
C MET A 244 10.41 16.40 -2.60
N SER A 245 10.78 17.67 -2.67
CA SER A 245 12.14 18.13 -3.01
C SER A 245 12.98 18.48 -1.79
N GLU A 246 12.39 18.43 -0.60
CA GLU A 246 13.03 18.62 0.70
C GLU A 246 13.41 17.25 1.29
#